data_b5c35bb40fa105e3a00c635f7849bf46
#
_entry.id   b5c35bb40fa105e3a00c635f7849bf46
#
_cell.length_a   1.000
_cell.length_b   1.000
_cell.length_c   1.000
_cell.angle_alpha   90.00
_cell.angle_beta   90.00
_cell.angle_gamma   90.00
#
_symmetry.space_group_name_H-M   'P 1'
#
loop_
_entity.id
_entity.type
_entity.pdbx_description
1 polymer ?
#
loop_
_entity_poly.entity_id
_entity_poly.type
_entity_poly.pdbx_seq_one_letter_code
_entity_poly.pdbx_strand_id
1 'polypeptide(L)'
;MTALRVIALHTLREAVAQPLYLLLLAAGAAIIALYGFLPFFTLEEDVVMFKAVGLDIIVAVTLVLGVIAAGRTVYEEIEDRTMLTLMSKPVGRGSVVTGKFLGLLASSGLVVLLLGLVLAYFTWRRIPVDFNLPAEPIRSSDITELGNLRAMHLAGLWPQLVLAWMQVGTLVAVGVALSTRFGVALTLPATLVLYVAGNLATYLDAATSDASGIVQALTYGLNTLLPFLAVFDLT
;
A
#
# COMPACT_ATOMS: atom_id res chain seq x y z
N MET A 1 -26.15 14.76 -8.79
CA MET A 1 -24.88 14.15 -8.32
C MET A 1 -24.27 15.08 -7.27
N THR A 2 -23.88 14.57 -6.14
CA THR A 2 -23.24 15.41 -5.09
C THR A 2 -21.88 15.89 -5.60
N ALA A 3 -21.56 17.18 -5.36
CA ALA A 3 -20.28 17.78 -5.79
C ALA A 3 -19.06 16.93 -5.39
N LEU A 4 -19.12 16.27 -4.23
CA LEU A 4 -18.09 15.38 -3.70
C LEU A 4 -17.78 14.21 -4.66
N ARG A 5 -18.78 13.56 -5.26
CA ARG A 5 -18.57 12.43 -6.20
C ARG A 5 -17.90 12.91 -7.50
N VAL A 6 -18.27 14.08 -7.97
CA VAL A 6 -17.68 14.66 -9.20
C VAL A 6 -16.20 14.96 -8.96
N ILE A 7 -15.87 15.58 -7.82
CA ILE A 7 -14.47 15.88 -7.45
C ILE A 7 -13.67 14.59 -7.28
N ALA A 8 -14.19 13.59 -6.56
CA ALA A 8 -13.49 12.33 -6.35
C ALA A 8 -13.21 11.59 -7.67
N LEU A 9 -14.18 11.52 -8.60
CA LEU A 9 -14.00 10.91 -9.91
C LEU A 9 -12.99 11.67 -10.78
N HIS A 10 -13.00 13.00 -10.72
CA HIS A 10 -12.04 13.82 -11.44
C HIS A 10 -10.63 13.56 -10.93
N THR A 11 -10.43 13.60 -9.61
CA THR A 11 -9.13 13.32 -8.97
C THR A 11 -8.62 11.90 -9.27
N LEU A 12 -9.51 10.90 -9.24
CA LEU A 12 -9.16 9.53 -9.62
C LEU A 12 -8.66 9.47 -11.08
N ARG A 13 -9.39 10.06 -12.02
CA ARG A 13 -9.00 10.08 -13.44
C ARG A 13 -7.70 10.81 -13.67
N GLU A 14 -7.52 11.93 -13.02
CA GLU A 14 -6.30 12.73 -13.06
C GLU A 14 -5.10 11.95 -12.54
N ALA A 15 -5.21 11.30 -11.38
CA ALA A 15 -4.15 10.48 -10.80
C ALA A 15 -3.75 9.32 -11.72
N VAL A 16 -4.72 8.58 -12.26
CA VAL A 16 -4.48 7.42 -13.14
C VAL A 16 -3.94 7.84 -14.52
N ALA A 17 -4.33 9.01 -15.02
CA ALA A 17 -3.87 9.51 -16.31
C ALA A 17 -2.41 10.00 -16.30
N GLN A 18 -1.79 10.14 -15.13
CA GLN A 18 -0.39 10.56 -15.03
C GLN A 18 0.54 9.46 -15.55
N PRO A 19 1.52 9.80 -16.45
CA PRO A 19 2.44 8.78 -16.97
C PRO A 19 3.31 8.16 -15.89
N LEU A 20 3.63 8.90 -14.82
CA LEU A 20 4.37 8.41 -13.67
C LEU A 20 3.59 7.31 -12.92
N TYR A 21 2.26 7.40 -12.88
CA TYR A 21 1.39 6.38 -12.26
C TYR A 21 1.55 5.03 -12.98
N LEU A 22 1.47 5.01 -14.30
CA LEU A 22 1.64 3.80 -15.08
C LEU A 22 3.06 3.23 -15.00
N LEU A 23 4.06 4.11 -14.99
CA LEU A 23 5.47 3.72 -14.89
C LEU A 23 5.74 3.01 -13.55
N LEU A 24 5.33 3.62 -12.42
CA LEU A 24 5.54 3.03 -11.10
C LEU A 24 4.71 1.77 -10.89
N LEU A 25 3.48 1.71 -11.42
CA LEU A 25 2.66 0.50 -11.40
C LEU A 25 3.36 -0.64 -12.18
N ALA A 26 3.87 -0.34 -13.38
CA ALA A 26 4.58 -1.32 -14.20
C ALA A 26 5.90 -1.76 -13.52
N ALA A 27 6.64 -0.83 -12.90
CA ALA A 27 7.84 -1.15 -12.14
C ALA A 27 7.53 -2.06 -10.94
N GLY A 28 6.48 -1.76 -10.16
CA GLY A 28 6.03 -2.61 -9.06
C GLY A 28 5.65 -4.01 -9.52
N ALA A 29 4.87 -4.11 -10.60
CA ALA A 29 4.51 -5.39 -11.20
C ALA A 29 5.74 -6.16 -11.69
N ALA A 30 6.71 -5.49 -12.31
CA ALA A 30 7.95 -6.09 -12.77
C ALA A 30 8.80 -6.60 -11.61
N ILE A 31 8.90 -5.85 -10.50
CA ILE A 31 9.64 -6.27 -9.30
C ILE A 31 8.98 -7.52 -8.70
N ILE A 32 7.65 -7.54 -8.52
CA ILE A 32 6.93 -8.72 -8.00
C ILE A 32 7.12 -9.92 -8.93
N ALA A 33 7.05 -9.71 -10.25
CA ALA A 33 7.27 -10.77 -11.23
C ALA A 33 8.69 -11.31 -11.16
N LEU A 34 9.70 -10.43 -11.13
CA LEU A 34 11.11 -10.82 -11.00
C LEU A 34 11.33 -11.64 -9.72
N TYR A 35 10.78 -11.17 -8.61
CA TYR A 35 10.84 -11.84 -7.32
C TYR A 35 10.13 -13.21 -7.36
N GLY A 36 9.05 -13.34 -8.14
CA GLY A 36 8.32 -14.59 -8.37
C GLY A 36 9.13 -15.67 -9.12
N PHE A 37 10.15 -15.27 -9.92
CA PHE A 37 11.04 -16.18 -10.63
C PHE A 37 12.30 -16.56 -9.85
N LEU A 38 12.67 -15.79 -8.82
CA LEU A 38 13.86 -16.10 -8.02
C LEU A 38 13.57 -17.27 -7.08
N PRO A 39 14.41 -18.33 -7.07
CA PRO A 39 14.30 -19.38 -6.07
C PRO A 39 14.80 -18.82 -4.73
N PHE A 40 14.00 -18.95 -3.67
CA PHE A 40 14.47 -18.69 -2.31
C PHE A 40 15.08 -19.97 -1.75
N PHE A 41 16.27 -19.84 -1.20
CA PHE A 41 16.96 -20.93 -0.49
C PHE A 41 16.54 -21.01 0.98
N THR A 42 15.27 -20.81 1.28
CA THR A 42 14.73 -20.94 2.64
C THR A 42 14.17 -22.34 2.83
N LEU A 43 14.51 -22.97 3.95
CA LEU A 43 14.29 -24.40 4.18
C LEU A 43 12.83 -24.80 4.45
N GLU A 44 11.89 -23.88 4.63
CA GLU A 44 10.53 -24.30 5.04
C GLU A 44 9.31 -23.44 4.62
N GLU A 45 9.40 -22.18 4.16
CA GLU A 45 8.18 -21.40 3.86
C GLU A 45 8.36 -20.36 2.74
N ASP A 46 8.83 -20.76 1.59
CA ASP A 46 9.06 -19.87 0.44
C ASP A 46 7.81 -19.08 0.02
N VAL A 47 6.61 -19.70 0.09
CA VAL A 47 5.35 -19.06 -0.29
C VAL A 47 4.95 -17.94 0.69
N VAL A 48 5.16 -18.16 1.99
CA VAL A 48 4.81 -17.17 3.02
C VAL A 48 5.73 -15.96 2.91
N MET A 49 7.04 -16.20 2.78
CA MET A 49 8.03 -15.15 2.59
C MET A 49 7.80 -14.36 1.29
N PHE A 50 7.45 -15.05 0.21
CA PHE A 50 7.11 -14.41 -1.07
C PHE A 50 5.90 -13.48 -0.93
N LYS A 51 4.85 -13.91 -0.22
CA LYS A 51 3.67 -13.08 0.04
C LYS A 51 4.00 -11.86 0.89
N ALA A 52 4.78 -12.03 1.97
CA ALA A 52 5.16 -10.94 2.85
C ALA A 52 5.92 -9.84 2.09
N VAL A 53 7.02 -10.21 1.41
CA VAL A 53 7.79 -9.24 0.61
C VAL A 53 6.98 -8.65 -0.53
N GLY A 54 6.11 -9.44 -1.17
CA GLY A 54 5.21 -8.95 -2.21
C GLY A 54 4.22 -7.89 -1.69
N LEU A 55 3.69 -8.06 -0.49
CA LEU A 55 2.84 -7.08 0.18
C LEU A 55 3.60 -5.80 0.53
N ASP A 56 4.84 -5.91 1.02
CA ASP A 56 5.69 -4.75 1.30
C ASP A 56 5.97 -3.93 0.04
N ILE A 57 6.24 -4.59 -1.08
CA ILE A 57 6.40 -3.92 -2.38
C ILE A 57 5.12 -3.21 -2.78
N ILE A 58 3.95 -3.84 -2.62
CA ILE A 58 2.65 -3.24 -2.93
C ILE A 58 2.43 -1.99 -2.08
N VAL A 59 2.66 -2.06 -0.77
CA VAL A 59 2.52 -0.92 0.15
C VAL A 59 3.47 0.20 -0.24
N ALA A 60 4.75 -0.09 -0.45
CA ALA A 60 5.76 0.91 -0.80
C ALA A 60 5.43 1.64 -2.11
N VAL A 61 5.11 0.89 -3.18
CA VAL A 61 4.75 1.46 -4.48
C VAL A 61 3.47 2.29 -4.39
N THR A 62 2.45 1.77 -3.71
CA THR A 62 1.16 2.45 -3.56
C THR A 62 1.29 3.73 -2.73
N LEU A 63 2.12 3.70 -1.67
CA LEU A 63 2.40 4.87 -0.85
C LEU A 63 3.07 5.97 -1.66
N VAL A 64 4.14 5.65 -2.38
CA VAL A 64 4.86 6.62 -3.23
C VAL A 64 3.92 7.22 -4.28
N LEU A 65 3.13 6.40 -4.95
CA LEU A 65 2.13 6.86 -5.93
C LEU A 65 1.08 7.77 -5.29
N GLY A 66 0.53 7.36 -4.14
CA GLY A 66 -0.51 8.12 -3.44
C GLY A 66 -0.01 9.49 -2.98
N VAL A 67 1.21 9.57 -2.46
CA VAL A 67 1.81 10.83 -1.99
C VAL A 67 2.17 11.76 -3.14
N ILE A 68 2.72 11.24 -4.23
CA ILE A 68 3.02 12.05 -5.44
C ILE A 68 1.71 12.57 -6.03
N ALA A 69 0.69 11.74 -6.13
CA ALA A 69 -0.61 12.15 -6.63
C ALA A 69 -1.25 13.21 -5.71
N ALA A 70 -1.15 13.05 -4.38
CA ALA A 70 -1.63 14.06 -3.41
C ALA A 70 -0.92 15.40 -3.59
N GLY A 71 0.39 15.40 -3.74
CA GLY A 71 1.16 16.62 -3.98
C GLY A 71 0.75 17.33 -5.26
N ARG A 72 0.60 16.61 -6.35
CA ARG A 72 0.20 17.21 -7.64
C ARG A 72 -1.24 17.73 -7.61
N THR A 73 -2.17 16.93 -7.17
CA THR A 73 -3.59 17.31 -7.22
C THR A 73 -3.99 18.33 -6.15
N VAL A 74 -3.24 18.46 -5.05
CA VAL A 74 -3.56 19.39 -3.96
C VAL A 74 -2.64 20.60 -3.96
N TYR A 75 -1.32 20.39 -3.95
CA TYR A 75 -0.37 21.49 -3.82
C TYR A 75 -0.29 22.33 -5.10
N GLU A 76 -0.16 21.68 -6.28
CA GLU A 76 -0.06 22.40 -7.57
C GLU A 76 -1.31 23.26 -7.83
N GLU A 77 -2.51 22.77 -7.52
CA GLU A 77 -3.72 23.57 -7.65
C GLU A 77 -3.79 24.77 -6.67
N ILE A 78 -3.18 24.65 -5.50
CA ILE A 78 -3.10 25.79 -4.55
C ILE A 78 -2.09 26.81 -5.08
N GLU A 79 -0.94 26.36 -5.56
CA GLU A 79 0.15 27.19 -6.10
C GLU A 79 -0.28 27.93 -7.35
N ASP A 80 -0.95 27.25 -8.28
CA ASP A 80 -1.45 27.82 -9.55
C ASP A 80 -2.72 28.68 -9.35
N ARG A 81 -3.20 28.85 -8.12
CA ARG A 81 -4.43 29.58 -7.77
C ARG A 81 -5.70 29.07 -8.46
N THR A 82 -5.67 27.90 -9.08
CA THR A 82 -6.84 27.29 -9.71
C THR A 82 -7.91 26.90 -8.70
N MET A 83 -7.52 26.69 -7.45
CA MET A 83 -8.45 26.53 -6.32
C MET A 83 -9.39 27.72 -6.13
N LEU A 84 -9.00 28.95 -6.49
CA LEU A 84 -9.85 30.12 -6.40
C LEU A 84 -11.05 30.06 -7.35
N THR A 85 -10.84 29.50 -8.55
CA THR A 85 -11.90 29.31 -9.55
C THR A 85 -12.90 28.22 -9.12
N LEU A 86 -12.44 27.20 -8.43
CA LEU A 86 -13.27 26.15 -7.85
C LEU A 86 -14.13 26.70 -6.69
N MET A 87 -13.59 27.63 -5.90
CA MET A 87 -14.29 28.24 -4.76
C MET A 87 -15.27 29.36 -5.15
N SER A 88 -15.26 29.80 -6.41
CA SER A 88 -16.31 30.70 -6.93
C SER A 88 -17.68 30.02 -7.03
N LYS A 89 -17.71 28.68 -7.01
CA LYS A 89 -18.94 27.89 -6.91
C LYS A 89 -19.31 27.68 -5.44
N PRO A 90 -20.59 27.50 -5.06
CA PRO A 90 -21.03 27.29 -3.69
C PRO A 90 -20.67 25.87 -3.18
N VAL A 91 -19.37 25.54 -3.18
CA VAL A 91 -18.84 24.25 -2.68
C VAL A 91 -17.99 24.54 -1.44
N GLY A 92 -18.30 23.89 -0.33
CA GLY A 92 -17.55 24.06 0.92
C GLY A 92 -16.11 23.51 0.80
N ARG A 93 -15.13 24.19 1.41
CA ARG A 93 -13.71 23.79 1.42
C ARG A 93 -13.51 22.34 1.87
N GLY A 94 -14.26 21.90 2.90
CA GLY A 94 -14.21 20.53 3.38
C GLY A 94 -14.61 19.50 2.31
N SER A 95 -15.64 19.80 1.50
CA SER A 95 -16.09 18.90 0.43
C SER A 95 -15.06 18.76 -0.69
N VAL A 96 -14.23 19.77 -0.92
CA VAL A 96 -13.14 19.69 -1.92
C VAL A 96 -12.03 18.78 -1.42
N VAL A 97 -11.53 19.00 -0.19
CA VAL A 97 -10.44 18.19 0.39
C VAL A 97 -10.85 16.73 0.57
N THR A 98 -12.05 16.49 1.12
CA THR A 98 -12.57 15.13 1.29
C THR A 98 -12.83 14.44 -0.06
N GLY A 99 -13.31 15.18 -1.06
CA GLY A 99 -13.49 14.64 -2.42
C GLY A 99 -12.16 14.24 -3.06
N LYS A 100 -11.14 15.05 -2.94
CA LYS A 100 -9.78 14.74 -3.41
C LYS A 100 -9.19 13.54 -2.68
N PHE A 101 -9.28 13.51 -1.35
CA PHE A 101 -8.84 12.37 -0.56
C PHE A 101 -9.52 11.07 -1.00
N LEU A 102 -10.84 11.07 -1.20
CA LEU A 102 -11.57 9.89 -1.67
C LEU A 102 -11.14 9.47 -3.08
N GLY A 103 -10.86 10.40 -3.97
CA GLY A 103 -10.32 10.11 -5.29
C GLY A 103 -8.94 9.45 -5.24
N LEU A 104 -8.04 9.97 -4.38
CA LEU A 104 -6.72 9.40 -4.15
C LEU A 104 -6.78 8.03 -3.45
N LEU A 105 -7.68 7.86 -2.48
CA LEU A 105 -7.93 6.58 -1.83
C LEU A 105 -8.45 5.53 -2.83
N ALA A 106 -9.31 5.92 -3.76
CA ALA A 106 -9.78 5.02 -4.81
C ALA A 106 -8.64 4.68 -5.81
N SER A 107 -7.77 5.64 -6.16
CA SER A 107 -6.62 5.38 -7.03
C SER A 107 -5.61 4.44 -6.37
N SER A 108 -5.33 4.61 -5.06
CA SER A 108 -4.47 3.69 -4.31
C SER A 108 -5.07 2.28 -4.22
N GLY A 109 -6.38 2.18 -4.03
CA GLY A 109 -7.09 0.88 -4.05
C GLY A 109 -6.97 0.16 -5.40
N LEU A 110 -6.98 0.90 -6.50
CA LEU A 110 -6.78 0.34 -7.83
C LEU A 110 -5.35 -0.19 -8.01
N VAL A 111 -4.32 0.49 -7.49
CA VAL A 111 -2.93 -0.01 -7.49
C VAL A 111 -2.82 -1.29 -6.67
N VAL A 112 -3.33 -1.30 -5.43
CA VAL A 112 -3.30 -2.47 -4.54
C VAL A 112 -4.01 -3.65 -5.20
N LEU A 113 -5.15 -3.42 -5.86
CA LEU A 113 -5.89 -4.47 -6.56
C LEU A 113 -5.08 -5.03 -7.74
N LEU A 114 -4.54 -4.17 -8.60
CA LEU A 114 -3.78 -4.61 -9.77
C LEU A 114 -2.49 -5.35 -9.38
N LEU A 115 -1.69 -4.80 -8.46
CA LEU A 115 -0.48 -5.45 -7.97
C LEU A 115 -0.80 -6.70 -7.15
N GLY A 116 -1.89 -6.68 -6.38
CA GLY A 116 -2.41 -7.84 -5.65
C GLY A 116 -2.80 -9.00 -6.56
N LEU A 117 -3.40 -8.72 -7.72
CA LEU A 117 -3.69 -9.74 -8.74
C LEU A 117 -2.41 -10.33 -9.33
N VAL A 118 -1.39 -9.51 -9.57
CA VAL A 118 -0.07 -9.99 -10.01
C VAL A 118 0.55 -10.88 -8.94
N LEU A 119 0.53 -10.45 -7.67
CA LEU A 119 1.03 -11.24 -6.55
C LEU A 119 0.28 -12.57 -6.41
N ALA A 120 -1.05 -12.56 -6.48
CA ALA A 120 -1.89 -13.75 -6.42
C ALA A 120 -1.57 -14.74 -7.55
N TYR A 121 -1.33 -14.25 -8.78
CA TYR A 121 -0.95 -15.08 -9.92
C TYR A 121 0.38 -15.80 -9.69
N PHE A 122 1.41 -15.08 -9.21
CA PHE A 122 2.71 -15.70 -8.95
C PHE A 122 2.67 -16.63 -7.74
N THR A 123 1.93 -16.31 -6.69
CA THR A 123 1.66 -17.20 -5.55
C THR A 123 1.02 -18.52 -6.04
N TRP A 124 0.00 -18.43 -6.88
CA TRP A 124 -0.69 -19.59 -7.44
C TRP A 124 0.25 -20.51 -8.26
N ARG A 125 1.19 -19.89 -9.01
CA ARG A 125 2.19 -20.64 -9.79
C ARG A 125 3.26 -21.31 -8.94
N ARG A 126 3.58 -20.71 -7.79
CA ARG A 126 4.68 -21.12 -6.94
C ARG A 126 4.34 -22.33 -6.06
N ILE A 127 3.11 -22.42 -5.58
CA ILE A 127 2.64 -23.48 -4.68
C ILE A 127 3.02 -24.90 -5.13
N PRO A 128 2.86 -25.34 -6.40
CA PRO A 128 3.23 -26.69 -6.82
C PRO A 128 4.73 -26.98 -6.72
N VAL A 129 5.56 -25.96 -6.85
CA VAL A 129 7.03 -26.08 -6.80
C VAL A 129 7.50 -26.21 -5.37
N ASP A 130 6.97 -25.38 -4.48
CA ASP A 130 7.40 -25.31 -3.07
C ASP A 130 6.97 -26.55 -2.27
N PHE A 131 5.80 -27.12 -2.59
CA PHE A 131 5.30 -28.33 -1.92
C PHE A 131 5.78 -29.64 -2.57
N ASN A 132 6.74 -29.57 -3.51
CA ASN A 132 7.33 -30.74 -4.16
C ASN A 132 6.30 -31.78 -4.64
N LEU A 133 5.14 -31.31 -5.13
CA LEU A 133 4.11 -32.19 -5.65
C LEU A 133 4.59 -32.90 -6.91
N PRO A 134 4.39 -34.22 -7.02
CA PRO A 134 4.89 -35.00 -8.16
C PRO A 134 4.33 -34.49 -9.48
N ALA A 135 5.19 -34.32 -10.46
CA ALA A 135 4.80 -33.86 -11.79
C ALA A 135 3.96 -34.90 -12.55
N GLU A 136 4.20 -36.20 -12.29
CA GLU A 136 3.48 -37.36 -12.87
C GLU A 136 3.81 -38.67 -12.13
N PRO A 137 2.85 -39.60 -12.03
CA PRO A 137 1.43 -39.49 -12.36
C PRO A 137 0.64 -38.80 -11.22
N ILE A 138 -0.10 -37.76 -11.59
CA ILE A 138 -0.94 -37.02 -10.65
C ILE A 138 -2.13 -37.92 -10.26
N ARG A 139 -2.20 -38.31 -8.98
CA ARG A 139 -3.36 -38.99 -8.43
C ARG A 139 -4.49 -37.97 -8.19
N SER A 140 -5.73 -38.44 -8.19
CA SER A 140 -6.88 -37.56 -7.88
C SER A 140 -6.80 -36.92 -6.51
N SER A 141 -6.18 -37.60 -5.52
CA SER A 141 -5.85 -37.05 -4.18
C SER A 141 -4.95 -35.83 -4.27
N ASP A 142 -3.91 -35.88 -5.10
CA ASP A 142 -2.89 -34.83 -5.22
C ASP A 142 -3.47 -33.57 -5.86
N ILE A 143 -4.42 -33.72 -6.82
CA ILE A 143 -5.16 -32.60 -7.42
C ILE A 143 -6.03 -31.90 -6.38
N THR A 144 -6.69 -32.65 -5.51
CA THR A 144 -7.56 -32.11 -4.48
C THR A 144 -6.73 -31.38 -3.42
N GLU A 145 -5.63 -31.94 -3.00
CA GLU A 145 -4.69 -31.34 -2.04
C GLU A 145 -4.10 -30.04 -2.59
N LEU A 146 -3.62 -30.04 -3.85
CA LEU A 146 -3.13 -28.84 -4.53
C LEU A 146 -4.20 -27.77 -4.62
N GLY A 147 -5.45 -28.15 -4.94
CA GLY A 147 -6.59 -27.22 -4.98
C GLY A 147 -6.87 -26.56 -3.63
N ASN A 148 -6.85 -27.36 -2.55
CA ASN A 148 -7.07 -26.88 -1.19
C ASN A 148 -5.93 -25.94 -0.73
N LEU A 149 -4.67 -26.29 -0.98
CA LEU A 149 -3.52 -25.44 -0.66
C LEU A 149 -3.59 -24.10 -1.40
N ARG A 150 -3.89 -24.11 -2.69
CA ARG A 150 -4.07 -22.89 -3.48
C ARG A 150 -5.20 -22.02 -2.94
N ALA A 151 -6.36 -22.63 -2.64
CA ALA A 151 -7.50 -21.91 -2.10
C ALA A 151 -7.17 -21.26 -0.75
N MET A 152 -6.50 -21.97 0.14
CA MET A 152 -6.12 -21.47 1.45
C MET A 152 -5.14 -20.30 1.37
N HIS A 153 -4.06 -20.42 0.58
CA HIS A 153 -3.08 -19.36 0.41
C HIS A 153 -3.63 -18.12 -0.29
N LEU A 154 -4.50 -18.29 -1.31
CA LEU A 154 -5.13 -17.18 -2.01
C LEU A 154 -6.21 -16.51 -1.16
N ALA A 155 -7.01 -17.28 -0.40
CA ALA A 155 -8.00 -16.71 0.50
C ALA A 155 -7.35 -15.84 1.58
N GLY A 156 -6.17 -16.24 2.08
CA GLY A 156 -5.41 -15.45 3.05
C GLY A 156 -4.83 -14.14 2.51
N LEU A 157 -4.68 -13.99 1.18
CA LEU A 157 -4.18 -12.74 0.58
C LEU A 157 -5.19 -11.59 0.62
N TRP A 158 -6.48 -11.87 0.49
CA TRP A 158 -7.51 -10.82 0.42
C TRP A 158 -7.57 -9.92 1.67
N PRO A 159 -7.63 -10.46 2.90
CA PRO A 159 -7.61 -9.61 4.10
C PRO A 159 -6.31 -8.80 4.21
N GLN A 160 -5.16 -9.38 3.85
CA GLN A 160 -3.87 -8.69 3.87
C GLN A 160 -3.84 -7.51 2.88
N LEU A 161 -4.39 -7.68 1.66
CA LEU A 161 -4.50 -6.59 0.68
C LEU A 161 -5.44 -5.48 1.15
N VAL A 162 -6.54 -5.82 1.80
CA VAL A 162 -7.46 -4.81 2.39
C VAL A 162 -6.78 -4.03 3.49
N LEU A 163 -6.04 -4.69 4.38
CA LEU A 163 -5.28 -4.03 5.45
C LEU A 163 -4.16 -3.16 4.89
N ALA A 164 -3.41 -3.65 3.91
CA ALA A 164 -2.40 -2.86 3.20
C ALA A 164 -3.02 -1.60 2.56
N TRP A 165 -4.19 -1.71 1.94
CA TRP A 165 -4.91 -0.56 1.41
C TRP A 165 -5.34 0.43 2.50
N MET A 166 -5.85 -0.04 3.63
CA MET A 166 -6.21 0.82 4.75
C MET A 166 -4.98 1.52 5.34
N GLN A 167 -3.87 0.81 5.50
CA GLN A 167 -2.59 1.38 5.95
C GLN A 167 -2.13 2.51 5.03
N VAL A 168 -2.07 2.25 3.72
CA VAL A 168 -1.73 3.29 2.74
C VAL A 168 -2.74 4.43 2.77
N GLY A 169 -4.03 4.15 2.93
CA GLY A 169 -5.08 5.16 3.03
C GLY A 169 -4.86 6.15 4.16
N THR A 170 -4.42 5.69 5.33
CA THR A 170 -4.08 6.58 6.46
C THR A 170 -2.87 7.47 6.15
N LEU A 171 -1.84 6.90 5.54
CA LEU A 171 -0.63 7.64 5.14
C LEU A 171 -0.92 8.64 4.00
N VAL A 172 -1.76 8.29 3.05
CA VAL A 172 -2.22 9.21 1.99
C VAL A 172 -3.05 10.35 2.61
N ALA A 173 -3.86 10.11 3.65
CA ALA A 173 -4.56 11.18 4.36
C ALA A 173 -3.59 12.19 4.97
N VAL A 174 -2.52 11.69 5.61
CA VAL A 174 -1.43 12.55 6.12
C VAL A 174 -0.73 13.27 4.97
N GLY A 175 -0.44 12.59 3.87
CA GLY A 175 0.13 13.18 2.66
C GLY A 175 -0.72 14.31 2.10
N VAL A 176 -2.04 14.13 1.99
CA VAL A 176 -2.99 15.18 1.58
C VAL A 176 -2.95 16.36 2.55
N ALA A 177 -2.93 16.12 3.85
CA ALA A 177 -2.85 17.18 4.85
C ALA A 177 -1.54 17.98 4.74
N LEU A 178 -0.40 17.30 4.57
CA LEU A 178 0.91 17.95 4.36
C LEU A 178 0.96 18.72 3.03
N SER A 179 0.38 18.17 1.96
CA SER A 179 0.34 18.79 0.63
C SER A 179 -0.46 20.09 0.59
N THR A 180 -1.31 20.39 1.61
CA THR A 180 -1.96 21.68 1.72
C THR A 180 -1.01 22.83 2.04
N ARG A 181 0.21 22.53 2.55
CA ARG A 181 1.20 23.52 2.96
C ARG A 181 2.56 23.36 2.31
N PHE A 182 2.91 22.12 1.95
CA PHE A 182 4.24 21.77 1.47
C PHE A 182 4.14 21.12 0.09
N GLY A 183 5.13 21.41 -0.77
CA GLY A 183 5.25 20.76 -2.07
C GLY A 183 5.60 19.27 -1.97
N VAL A 184 5.50 18.57 -3.09
CA VAL A 184 5.80 17.11 -3.21
C VAL A 184 7.19 16.77 -2.65
N ALA A 185 8.18 17.66 -2.87
CA ALA A 185 9.56 17.47 -2.44
C ALA A 185 9.72 17.30 -0.92
N LEU A 186 8.85 17.89 -0.11
CA LEU A 186 8.86 17.74 1.36
C LEU A 186 7.83 16.71 1.84
N THR A 187 6.67 16.66 1.20
CA THR A 187 5.58 15.75 1.58
C THR A 187 5.97 14.28 1.42
N LEU A 188 6.67 13.95 0.32
CA LEU A 188 7.08 12.57 0.04
C LEU A 188 8.06 12.02 1.08
N PRO A 189 9.23 12.67 1.37
CA PRO A 189 10.13 12.16 2.39
C PRO A 189 9.49 12.18 3.80
N ALA A 190 8.66 13.16 4.12
CA ALA A 190 7.99 13.21 5.41
C ALA A 190 7.04 12.02 5.64
N THR A 191 6.24 11.66 4.64
CA THR A 191 5.34 10.49 4.72
C THR A 191 6.10 9.16 4.69
N LEU A 192 7.23 9.07 3.96
CA LEU A 192 8.10 7.89 4.00
C LEU A 192 8.75 7.72 5.37
N VAL A 193 9.22 8.80 5.99
CA VAL A 193 9.76 8.75 7.36
C VAL A 193 8.69 8.29 8.35
N LEU A 194 7.46 8.79 8.22
CA LEU A 194 6.34 8.34 9.06
C LEU A 194 6.04 6.85 8.86
N TYR A 195 6.06 6.36 7.62
CA TYR A 195 5.87 4.94 7.31
C TYR A 195 6.97 4.08 7.94
N VAL A 196 8.24 4.44 7.73
CA VAL A 196 9.38 3.71 8.30
C VAL A 196 9.36 3.76 9.83
N ALA A 197 9.10 4.93 10.42
CA ALA A 197 9.04 5.09 11.87
C ALA A 197 7.91 4.27 12.49
N GLY A 198 6.75 4.19 11.83
CA GLY A 198 5.62 3.39 12.30
C GLY A 198 5.88 1.89 12.27
N ASN A 199 6.51 1.39 11.19
CA ASN A 199 6.90 -0.02 11.12
C ASN A 199 8.04 -0.32 12.10
N LEU A 200 9.02 0.58 12.26
CA LEU A 200 10.14 0.38 13.18
C LEU A 200 9.67 0.38 14.65
N ALA A 201 8.64 1.14 14.98
CA ALA A 201 8.11 1.19 16.35
C ALA A 201 7.65 -0.20 16.83
N THR A 202 7.04 -1.00 15.96
CA THR A 202 6.59 -2.37 16.25
C THR A 202 7.77 -3.28 16.63
N TYR A 203 8.87 -3.19 15.86
CA TYR A 203 10.10 -3.98 16.15
C TYR A 203 10.84 -3.49 17.37
N LEU A 204 10.82 -2.17 17.64
CA LEU A 204 11.45 -1.59 18.82
C LEU A 204 10.74 -1.99 20.11
N ASP A 205 9.42 -2.09 20.12
CA ASP A 205 8.68 -2.56 21.31
C ASP A 205 9.08 -4.00 21.69
N ALA A 206 9.23 -4.88 20.72
CA ALA A 206 9.66 -6.26 20.95
C ALA A 206 11.11 -6.35 21.44
N ALA A 207 11.99 -5.42 21.00
CA ALA A 207 13.43 -5.41 21.35
C ALA A 207 13.75 -4.63 22.64
N THR A 208 12.83 -3.77 23.13
CA THR A 208 13.13 -2.79 24.20
C THR A 208 12.64 -3.23 25.58
N SER A 209 12.13 -4.43 25.76
CA SER A 209 11.76 -4.96 27.11
C SER A 209 12.90 -4.84 28.12
N ASP A 210 14.17 -4.86 27.67
CA ASP A 210 15.38 -4.80 28.50
C ASP A 210 16.26 -3.54 28.27
N ALA A 211 15.81 -2.53 27.53
CA ALA A 211 16.64 -1.39 27.16
C ALA A 211 16.57 -0.21 28.15
N SER A 212 17.56 0.70 28.05
CA SER A 212 17.67 1.90 28.89
C SER A 212 16.44 2.81 28.78
N GLY A 213 16.06 3.50 29.86
CA GLY A 213 14.84 4.31 29.98
C GLY A 213 14.64 5.39 28.90
N ILE A 214 15.70 5.85 28.22
CA ILE A 214 15.61 6.81 27.11
C ILE A 214 14.99 6.15 25.87
N VAL A 215 15.40 4.91 25.56
CA VAL A 215 14.88 4.16 24.41
C VAL A 215 13.42 3.79 24.66
N GLN A 216 13.07 3.37 25.89
CA GLN A 216 11.68 3.12 26.28
C GLN A 216 10.79 4.37 26.14
N ALA A 217 11.28 5.54 26.54
CA ALA A 217 10.54 6.80 26.42
C ALA A 217 10.32 7.20 24.93
N LEU A 218 11.33 6.98 24.06
CA LEU A 218 11.22 7.21 22.62
C LEU A 218 10.23 6.25 21.96
N THR A 219 10.30 4.96 22.30
CA THR A 219 9.39 3.93 21.77
C THR A 219 7.95 4.19 22.22
N TYR A 220 7.75 4.56 23.48
CA TYR A 220 6.44 4.93 24.01
C TYR A 220 5.88 6.18 23.32
N GLY A 221 6.74 7.19 23.07
CA GLY A 221 6.36 8.39 22.31
C GLY A 221 5.96 8.07 20.87
N LEU A 222 6.72 7.21 20.18
CA LEU A 222 6.41 6.78 18.81
C LEU A 222 5.10 5.98 18.77
N ASN A 223 4.91 5.03 19.66
CA ASN A 223 3.67 4.24 19.75
C ASN A 223 2.44 5.09 20.10
N THR A 224 2.61 6.13 20.92
CA THR A 224 1.51 7.04 21.25
C THR A 224 1.16 7.96 20.07
N LEU A 225 2.14 8.37 19.26
CA LEU A 225 1.94 9.22 18.08
C LEU A 225 1.49 8.44 16.84
N LEU A 226 1.90 7.18 16.69
CA LEU A 226 1.67 6.34 15.51
C LEU A 226 1.02 4.97 15.83
N PRO A 227 0.04 4.89 16.77
CA PRO A 227 -0.54 3.60 17.19
C PRO A 227 -1.26 2.87 16.06
N PHE A 228 -1.65 3.61 15.00
CA PHE A 228 -2.45 3.09 13.90
C PHE A 228 -1.67 2.20 12.92
N LEU A 229 -0.35 2.30 12.85
CA LEU A 229 0.45 1.47 11.92
C LEU A 229 0.67 0.07 12.46
N ALA A 230 0.80 -0.10 13.78
CA ALA A 230 0.93 -1.40 14.42
C ALA A 230 -0.30 -2.31 14.26
N VAL A 231 -1.49 -1.71 14.07
CA VAL A 231 -2.74 -2.46 13.87
C VAL A 231 -2.80 -3.19 12.51
N PHE A 232 -1.99 -2.77 11.54
CA PHE A 232 -1.98 -3.33 10.19
C PHE A 232 -0.90 -4.40 9.99
N ASP A 233 -0.07 -4.68 11.02
CA ASP A 233 0.93 -5.74 10.97
C ASP A 233 0.24 -7.10 11.18
N LEU A 234 0.29 -7.96 10.17
CA LEU A 234 -0.31 -9.31 10.14
C LEU A 234 0.76 -10.41 10.05
N THR A 235 2.01 -10.11 10.39
CA THR A 235 3.07 -11.13 10.42
C THR A 235 2.97 -12.03 11.63
#